data_dee13cfdf9d73f73cfc6381b50528e32
#
_entry.id   dee13cfdf9d73f73cfc6381b50528e32
#
_cell.length_a   1.000
_cell.length_b   1.000
_cell.length_c   1.000
_cell.angle_alpha   90.00
_cell.angle_beta   90.00
_cell.angle_gamma   90.00
#
_symmetry.space_group_name_H-M   'P 1'
#
loop_
_entity.id
_entity.type
_entity.pdbx_description
1 polymer ?
#
loop_
_entity_poly.entity_id
_entity_poly.type
_entity_poly.pdbx_seq_one_letter_code
_entity_poly.pdbx_strand_id
1 'polypeptide(L)'
;MNDIVLSLCDRTGNMVRPWLEAGYECWIVDLQHPAGETHEGNLVRVGADVRDWLPPRRQYAIAFAFPPCTHLAVSGARWFKDKGLGKLSEAISTVAACARICEWTAAPWMLENPVGTLSTYWRKPDYTFDPYEYGGYLAKPGDAYTKKTCLWMGNDFIMPPMKPVDPVEGDRIHRMPPSPERADLRFVTPLGFAQAVFEANHRTHQCATDIGDQNRTVYANTGMYL
;
A
#
# COMPACT_ATOMS: atom_id res chain seq x y z
N MET A 1 3.72 -22.19 3.89
CA MET A 1 4.47 -20.96 3.48
C MET A 1 3.46 -19.84 3.58
N ASN A 2 3.78 -18.79 4.32
CA ASN A 2 2.88 -17.63 4.41
C ASN A 2 2.97 -16.82 3.10
N ASP A 3 1.83 -16.29 2.64
CA ASP A 3 1.80 -15.37 1.52
C ASP A 3 2.54 -14.09 1.88
N ILE A 4 3.23 -13.49 0.92
CA ILE A 4 4.01 -12.27 1.13
C ILE A 4 3.07 -11.05 1.13
N VAL A 5 3.28 -10.14 2.06
CA VAL A 5 2.80 -8.76 1.99
C VAL A 5 3.93 -7.90 1.44
N LEU A 6 3.72 -7.30 0.28
CA LEU A 6 4.74 -6.50 -0.41
C LEU A 6 4.45 -5.01 -0.27
N SER A 7 5.46 -4.22 0.06
CA SER A 7 5.35 -2.75 0.12
C SER A 7 6.53 -2.09 -0.60
N LEU A 8 6.23 -1.36 -1.66
CA LEU A 8 7.20 -0.74 -2.56
C LEU A 8 7.38 0.75 -2.24
N CYS A 9 8.62 1.23 -2.28
CA CYS A 9 8.99 2.58 -1.88
C CYS A 9 8.53 2.88 -0.44
N ASP A 10 8.67 1.90 0.45
CA ASP A 10 8.28 1.99 1.84
C ASP A 10 9.50 1.87 2.76
N ARG A 11 9.97 3.03 3.22
CA ARG A 11 11.07 3.12 4.16
C ARG A 11 10.69 2.70 5.57
N THR A 12 9.44 2.97 5.97
CA THR A 12 9.02 2.89 7.38
C THR A 12 8.42 1.55 7.77
N GLY A 13 7.78 0.86 6.83
CA GLY A 13 7.01 -0.35 7.09
C GLY A 13 5.71 -0.13 7.87
N ASN A 14 5.25 1.13 8.02
CA ASN A 14 4.03 1.42 8.78
C ASN A 14 2.80 0.74 8.16
N MET A 15 2.73 0.66 6.83
CA MET A 15 1.62 0.01 6.14
C MET A 15 1.55 -1.48 6.41
N VAL A 16 2.69 -2.14 6.53
CA VAL A 16 2.77 -3.59 6.72
C VAL A 16 2.77 -4.00 8.20
N ARG A 17 2.83 -3.06 9.14
CA ARG A 17 2.88 -3.35 10.58
C ARG A 17 1.75 -4.25 11.07
N PRO A 18 0.45 -3.98 10.78
CA PRO A 18 -0.64 -4.85 11.25
C PRO A 18 -0.54 -6.28 10.68
N TRP A 19 -0.04 -6.41 9.45
CA TRP A 19 0.19 -7.69 8.80
C TRP A 19 1.33 -8.47 9.46
N LEU A 20 2.42 -7.76 9.80
CA LEU A 20 3.57 -8.35 10.51
C LEU A 20 3.17 -8.85 11.89
N GLU A 21 2.38 -8.07 12.64
CA GLU A 21 1.82 -8.44 13.94
C GLU A 21 0.88 -9.66 13.84
N ALA A 22 0.19 -9.84 12.71
CA ALA A 22 -0.63 -11.00 12.40
C ALA A 22 0.18 -12.22 11.88
N GLY A 23 1.51 -12.12 11.79
CA GLY A 23 2.41 -13.22 11.44
C GLY A 23 2.68 -13.41 9.94
N TYR A 24 2.28 -12.46 9.09
CA TYR A 24 2.65 -12.48 7.67
C TYR A 24 4.14 -12.21 7.47
N GLU A 25 4.70 -12.75 6.39
CA GLU A 25 6.01 -12.35 5.90
C GLU A 25 5.87 -11.05 5.12
N CYS A 26 6.51 -9.98 5.58
CA CYS A 26 6.40 -8.65 5.01
C CYS A 26 7.70 -8.23 4.34
N TRP A 27 7.64 -7.83 3.08
CA TRP A 27 8.76 -7.31 2.29
C TRP A 27 8.57 -5.83 2.03
N ILE A 28 9.51 -5.00 2.52
CA ILE A 28 9.51 -3.57 2.28
C ILE A 28 10.74 -3.19 1.45
N VAL A 29 10.50 -2.56 0.30
CA VAL A 29 11.52 -2.22 -0.69
C VAL A 29 11.67 -0.72 -0.78
N ASP A 30 12.87 -0.19 -0.50
CA ASP A 30 13.18 1.22 -0.62
C ASP A 30 14.68 1.44 -0.90
N LEU A 31 15.02 2.46 -1.68
CA LEU A 31 16.41 2.86 -1.95
C LEU A 31 17.20 3.26 -0.70
N GLN A 32 16.50 3.66 0.37
CA GLN A 32 17.13 4.12 1.62
C GLN A 32 17.40 2.97 2.60
N HIS A 33 16.99 1.74 2.31
CA HIS A 33 17.43 0.57 3.05
C HIS A 33 18.88 0.21 2.71
N PRO A 34 19.59 -0.50 3.58
CA PRO A 34 20.90 -1.07 3.23
C PRO A 34 20.81 -1.94 1.98
N ALA A 35 21.80 -1.84 1.09
CA ALA A 35 21.80 -2.58 -0.18
C ALA A 35 21.67 -4.11 0.05
N GLY A 36 20.80 -4.73 -0.73
CA GLY A 36 20.46 -6.15 -0.61
C GLY A 36 19.30 -6.41 0.34
N GLU A 37 19.25 -7.61 0.89
CA GLU A 37 18.16 -8.06 1.76
C GLU A 37 18.66 -8.17 3.22
N THR A 38 17.84 -7.67 4.15
CA THR A 38 18.04 -7.79 5.60
C THR A 38 16.80 -8.41 6.21
N HIS A 39 16.96 -9.49 6.97
CA HIS A 39 15.88 -10.25 7.59
C HIS A 39 15.80 -10.00 9.09
N GLU A 40 14.64 -9.56 9.57
CA GLU A 40 14.32 -9.34 10.99
C GLU A 40 13.02 -10.10 11.33
N GLY A 41 13.15 -11.38 11.68
CA GLY A 41 11.99 -12.26 11.84
C GLY A 41 11.22 -12.39 10.53
N ASN A 42 9.94 -12.01 10.53
CA ASN A 42 9.07 -12.03 9.35
C ASN A 42 9.17 -10.75 8.50
N LEU A 43 9.99 -9.77 8.87
CA LEU A 43 10.22 -8.55 8.11
C LEU A 43 11.48 -8.68 7.26
N VAL A 44 11.34 -8.49 5.96
CA VAL A 44 12.45 -8.42 5.00
C VAL A 44 12.55 -6.99 4.46
N ARG A 45 13.69 -6.33 4.71
CA ARG A 45 14.02 -5.03 4.14
C ARG A 45 14.89 -5.22 2.91
N VAL A 46 14.52 -4.58 1.82
CA VAL A 46 15.27 -4.66 0.56
C VAL A 46 15.73 -3.27 0.16
N GLY A 47 17.05 -3.08 0.11
CA GLY A 47 17.68 -1.87 -0.41
C GLY A 47 17.88 -1.97 -1.91
N ALA A 48 16.89 -1.54 -2.69
CA ALA A 48 16.92 -1.63 -4.15
C ALA A 48 16.06 -0.55 -4.82
N ASP A 49 16.40 -0.25 -6.08
CA ASP A 49 15.54 0.54 -6.96
C ASP A 49 14.43 -0.34 -7.54
N VAL A 50 13.19 0.01 -7.29
CA VAL A 50 12.03 -0.73 -7.80
C VAL A 50 11.98 -0.82 -9.34
N ARG A 51 12.70 0.05 -10.04
CA ARG A 51 12.79 0.04 -11.51
C ARG A 51 13.58 -1.16 -12.04
N ASP A 52 14.56 -1.61 -11.27
CA ASP A 52 15.48 -2.68 -11.61
C ASP A 52 15.29 -3.94 -10.74
N TRP A 53 14.57 -3.81 -9.62
CA TRP A 53 14.33 -4.91 -8.70
C TRP A 53 13.25 -5.86 -9.22
N LEU A 54 13.48 -7.16 -9.04
CA LEU A 54 12.53 -8.21 -9.38
C LEU A 54 12.04 -8.88 -8.09
N PRO A 55 10.72 -8.90 -7.85
CA PRO A 55 10.16 -9.56 -6.69
C PRO A 55 10.33 -11.10 -6.77
N PRO A 56 10.45 -11.80 -5.62
CA PRO A 56 10.57 -13.25 -5.61
C PRO A 56 9.30 -13.91 -6.17
N ARG A 57 9.46 -15.03 -6.90
CA ARG A 57 8.34 -15.80 -7.44
C ARG A 57 7.65 -16.61 -6.34
N ARG A 58 6.74 -15.97 -5.64
CA ARG A 58 5.96 -16.55 -4.53
C ARG A 58 4.51 -16.06 -4.62
N GLN A 59 3.66 -16.55 -3.74
CA GLN A 59 2.31 -16.03 -3.57
C GLN A 59 2.33 -14.76 -2.72
N TYR A 60 1.45 -13.82 -3.07
CA TYR A 60 1.30 -12.54 -2.41
C TYR A 60 -0.11 -12.43 -1.84
N ALA A 61 -0.20 -12.01 -0.58
CA ALA A 61 -1.47 -11.71 0.06
C ALA A 61 -2.03 -10.37 -0.42
N ILE A 62 -1.15 -9.36 -0.53
CA ILE A 62 -1.49 -8.00 -0.93
C ILE A 62 -0.20 -7.24 -1.32
N ALA A 63 -0.33 -6.22 -2.17
CA ALA A 63 0.78 -5.34 -2.54
C ALA A 63 0.42 -3.87 -2.35
N PHE A 64 1.38 -3.09 -1.86
CA PHE A 64 1.30 -1.65 -1.63
C PHE A 64 2.42 -0.92 -2.37
N ALA A 65 2.18 0.31 -2.80
CA ALA A 65 3.21 1.14 -3.41
C ALA A 65 3.07 2.62 -3.02
N PHE A 66 4.19 3.24 -2.66
CA PHE A 66 4.29 4.63 -2.21
C PHE A 66 5.37 5.37 -3.01
N PRO A 67 5.26 5.44 -4.35
CA PRO A 67 6.29 6.06 -5.18
C PRO A 67 6.49 7.53 -4.79
N PRO A 68 7.75 8.04 -4.79
CA PRO A 68 8.06 9.40 -4.38
C PRO A 68 7.25 10.44 -5.14
N CYS A 69 6.55 11.30 -4.41
CA CYS A 69 5.68 12.34 -4.98
C CYS A 69 6.38 13.66 -5.30
N THR A 70 7.67 13.83 -5.00
CA THR A 70 8.44 15.08 -5.04
C THR A 70 8.37 15.80 -6.40
N HIS A 71 8.25 15.04 -7.49
CA HIS A 71 8.18 15.56 -8.86
C HIS A 71 6.79 15.42 -9.50
N LEU A 72 5.79 14.97 -8.73
CA LEU A 72 4.45 14.68 -9.21
C LEU A 72 3.36 15.50 -8.51
N ALA A 73 3.56 15.85 -7.22
CA ALA A 73 2.58 16.52 -6.40
C ALA A 73 2.35 17.99 -6.81
N VAL A 74 1.09 18.43 -6.85
CA VAL A 74 0.71 19.82 -7.14
C VAL A 74 1.36 20.81 -6.19
N SER A 75 1.56 20.45 -4.93
CA SER A 75 2.26 21.30 -3.93
C SER A 75 3.69 21.68 -4.32
N GLY A 76 4.32 20.94 -5.23
CA GLY A 76 5.64 21.22 -5.81
C GLY A 76 5.61 21.79 -7.23
N ALA A 77 4.44 22.03 -7.81
CA ALA A 77 4.28 22.38 -9.24
C ALA A 77 5.04 23.65 -9.66
N ARG A 78 5.14 24.67 -8.78
CA ARG A 78 5.90 25.91 -9.04
C ARG A 78 7.38 25.66 -9.35
N TRP A 79 7.93 24.53 -8.93
CA TRP A 79 9.32 24.15 -9.13
C TRP A 79 9.55 23.19 -10.30
N PHE A 80 8.50 22.75 -11.01
CA PHE A 80 8.62 21.75 -12.08
C PHE A 80 9.49 22.24 -13.23
N LYS A 81 9.39 23.52 -13.57
CA LYS A 81 10.21 24.13 -14.63
C LYS A 81 11.72 24.03 -14.30
N ASP A 82 12.09 24.32 -13.06
CA ASP A 82 13.49 24.32 -12.62
C ASP A 82 14.07 22.91 -12.48
N LYS A 83 13.21 21.92 -12.15
CA LYS A 83 13.59 20.51 -12.04
C LYS A 83 13.81 19.83 -13.39
N GLY A 84 13.17 20.32 -14.44
CA GLY A 84 13.29 19.82 -15.81
C GLY A 84 12.58 18.48 -16.08
N LEU A 85 12.53 18.12 -17.36
CA LEU A 85 11.83 16.91 -17.84
C LEU A 85 12.46 15.61 -17.33
N GLY A 86 13.77 15.57 -17.10
CA GLY A 86 14.46 14.38 -16.60
C GLY A 86 13.91 13.91 -15.25
N LYS A 87 13.65 14.84 -14.32
CA LYS A 87 13.08 14.51 -13.01
C LYS A 87 11.62 14.04 -13.09
N LEU A 88 10.85 14.61 -13.99
CA LEU A 88 9.49 14.13 -14.26
C LEU A 88 9.51 12.71 -14.84
N SER A 89 10.36 12.45 -15.84
CA SER A 89 10.52 11.15 -16.46
C SER A 89 10.93 10.07 -15.44
N GLU A 90 11.88 10.38 -14.57
CA GLU A 90 12.33 9.50 -13.47
C GLU A 90 11.16 9.15 -12.53
N ALA A 91 10.39 10.15 -12.11
CA ALA A 91 9.25 9.94 -11.22
C ALA A 91 8.15 9.08 -11.88
N ILE A 92 7.81 9.34 -13.14
CA ILE A 92 6.85 8.53 -13.90
C ILE A 92 7.35 7.10 -14.08
N SER A 93 8.65 6.90 -14.38
CA SER A 93 9.26 5.57 -14.49
C SER A 93 9.16 4.77 -13.19
N THR A 94 9.37 5.43 -12.04
CA THR A 94 9.21 4.79 -10.72
C THR A 94 7.76 4.37 -10.46
N VAL A 95 6.78 5.23 -10.77
CA VAL A 95 5.35 4.87 -10.66
C VAL A 95 5.01 3.70 -11.57
N ALA A 96 5.48 3.72 -12.82
CA ALA A 96 5.23 2.64 -13.78
C ALA A 96 5.82 1.31 -13.32
N ALA A 97 7.02 1.32 -12.71
CA ALA A 97 7.62 0.15 -12.13
C ALA A 97 6.81 -0.40 -10.94
N CYS A 98 6.38 0.48 -10.03
CA CYS A 98 5.51 0.11 -8.91
C CYS A 98 4.20 -0.53 -9.39
N ALA A 99 3.49 0.12 -10.31
CA ALA A 99 2.23 -0.40 -10.84
C ALA A 99 2.42 -1.77 -11.51
N ARG A 100 3.46 -1.92 -12.35
CA ARG A 100 3.79 -3.20 -13.00
C ARG A 100 4.07 -4.31 -12.00
N ILE A 101 4.81 -4.04 -10.92
CA ILE A 101 5.09 -5.03 -9.88
C ILE A 101 3.80 -5.39 -9.14
N CYS A 102 2.98 -4.41 -8.75
CA CYS A 102 1.70 -4.64 -8.11
C CYS A 102 0.80 -5.54 -8.97
N GLU A 103 0.63 -5.23 -10.24
CA GLU A 103 -0.15 -6.05 -11.19
C GLU A 103 0.44 -7.46 -11.35
N TRP A 104 1.78 -7.58 -11.45
CA TRP A 104 2.46 -8.85 -11.60
C TRP A 104 2.24 -9.79 -10.41
N THR A 105 2.05 -9.28 -9.18
CA THR A 105 1.76 -10.12 -8.00
C THR A 105 0.46 -10.87 -8.10
N ALA A 106 -0.47 -10.45 -8.97
CA ALA A 106 -1.85 -10.93 -9.09
C ALA A 106 -2.67 -10.86 -7.78
N ALA A 107 -2.13 -10.26 -6.72
CA ALA A 107 -2.79 -10.02 -5.44
C ALA A 107 -3.55 -8.68 -5.45
N PRO A 108 -4.51 -8.47 -4.53
CA PRO A 108 -5.06 -7.13 -4.29
C PRO A 108 -3.95 -6.11 -4.10
N TRP A 109 -4.10 -4.91 -4.67
CA TRP A 109 -3.05 -3.90 -4.55
C TRP A 109 -3.58 -2.47 -4.51
N MET A 110 -2.82 -1.59 -3.88
CA MET A 110 -3.01 -0.15 -3.98
C MET A 110 -1.69 0.59 -4.21
N LEU A 111 -1.78 1.72 -4.92
CA LEU A 111 -0.72 2.70 -5.08
C LEU A 111 -1.20 4.04 -4.54
N GLU A 112 -0.42 4.65 -3.66
CA GLU A 112 -0.69 5.95 -3.04
C GLU A 112 0.16 7.04 -3.69
N ASN A 113 -0.47 8.20 -3.94
CA ASN A 113 0.24 9.44 -4.23
C ASN A 113 -0.68 10.63 -3.89
N PRO A 114 -0.15 11.80 -3.49
CA PRO A 114 -0.98 12.98 -3.28
C PRO A 114 -1.56 13.51 -4.60
N VAL A 115 -2.48 14.46 -4.50
CA VAL A 115 -3.02 15.16 -5.67
C VAL A 115 -1.88 15.71 -6.53
N GLY A 116 -1.83 15.30 -7.78
CA GLY A 116 -0.72 15.61 -8.67
C GLY A 116 -0.95 15.25 -10.12
N THR A 117 0.13 15.12 -10.87
CA THR A 117 0.13 14.93 -12.32
C THR A 117 -0.29 13.52 -12.75
N LEU A 118 -0.29 12.53 -11.86
CA LEU A 118 -0.64 11.14 -12.21
C LEU A 118 -2.06 11.01 -12.77
N SER A 119 -3.01 11.77 -12.23
CA SER A 119 -4.38 11.78 -12.75
C SER A 119 -4.51 12.32 -14.17
N THR A 120 -3.49 13.00 -14.68
CA THR A 120 -3.40 13.50 -16.06
C THR A 120 -2.69 12.50 -16.98
N TYR A 121 -1.58 11.91 -16.52
CA TYR A 121 -0.73 11.07 -17.35
C TYR A 121 -1.09 9.57 -17.33
N TRP A 122 -1.79 9.13 -16.30
CA TRP A 122 -2.19 7.73 -16.16
C TRP A 122 -3.72 7.60 -16.18
N ARG A 123 -4.35 7.61 -15.01
CA ARG A 123 -5.80 7.55 -14.86
C ARG A 123 -6.26 8.32 -13.61
N LYS A 124 -7.54 8.63 -13.51
CA LYS A 124 -8.09 9.20 -12.27
C LYS A 124 -7.90 8.21 -11.14
N PRO A 125 -7.65 8.70 -9.90
CA PRO A 125 -7.62 7.83 -8.74
C PRO A 125 -8.99 7.16 -8.53
N ASP A 126 -8.98 5.94 -8.05
CA ASP A 126 -10.21 5.20 -7.73
C ASP A 126 -10.83 5.73 -6.43
N TYR A 127 -9.99 6.23 -5.53
CA TYR A 127 -10.42 6.79 -4.26
C TYR A 127 -9.53 7.95 -3.80
N THR A 128 -10.09 8.81 -2.95
CA THR A 128 -9.32 9.86 -2.26
C THR A 128 -9.75 9.94 -0.81
N PHE A 129 -8.80 10.16 0.10
CA PHE A 129 -9.08 10.28 1.53
C PHE A 129 -8.16 11.28 2.21
N ASP A 130 -8.53 11.65 3.42
CA ASP A 130 -7.67 12.34 4.37
C ASP A 130 -7.41 11.45 5.60
N PRO A 131 -6.23 11.53 6.24
CA PRO A 131 -5.86 10.64 7.36
C PRO A 131 -6.87 10.59 8.51
N TYR A 132 -7.51 11.72 8.87
CA TYR A 132 -8.49 11.78 9.95
C TYR A 132 -9.70 10.86 9.72
N GLU A 133 -10.02 10.51 8.46
CA GLU A 133 -11.13 9.63 8.10
C GLU A 133 -10.95 8.19 8.60
N TYR A 134 -9.72 7.82 8.98
CA TYR A 134 -9.37 6.49 9.51
C TYR A 134 -8.76 6.53 10.91
N GLY A 135 -8.67 7.69 11.55
CA GLY A 135 -8.07 7.84 12.88
C GLY A 135 -8.74 7.03 13.99
N GLY A 136 -10.03 6.69 13.81
CA GLY A 136 -10.81 5.88 14.75
C GLY A 136 -10.49 4.37 14.75
N TYR A 137 -9.61 3.90 13.88
CA TYR A 137 -9.11 2.53 13.90
C TYR A 137 -7.97 2.30 14.91
N LEU A 138 -7.42 3.37 15.45
CA LEU A 138 -6.38 3.29 16.47
C LEU A 138 -6.99 3.14 17.87
N ALA A 139 -6.31 2.39 18.76
CA ALA A 139 -6.73 2.22 20.16
C ALA A 139 -6.85 3.57 20.90
N LYS A 140 -6.00 4.53 20.57
CA LYS A 140 -6.16 5.95 20.89
C LYS A 140 -6.39 6.68 19.58
N PRO A 141 -7.52 7.39 19.40
CA PRO A 141 -7.79 8.15 18.20
C PRO A 141 -6.59 9.01 17.82
N GLY A 142 -6.18 8.92 16.55
CA GLY A 142 -4.98 9.59 16.03
C GLY A 142 -5.17 9.99 14.58
N ASP A 143 -4.07 10.35 13.92
CA ASP A 143 -4.09 10.82 12.51
C ASP A 143 -5.09 11.97 12.26
N ALA A 144 -5.32 12.83 13.27
CA ALA A 144 -6.32 13.89 13.28
C ALA A 144 -5.96 15.10 12.39
N TYR A 145 -5.44 14.82 11.17
CA TYR A 145 -4.97 15.84 10.24
C TYR A 145 -5.49 15.60 8.82
N THR A 146 -5.44 16.67 8.01
CA THR A 146 -5.79 16.63 6.60
C THR A 146 -4.54 16.51 5.73
N LYS A 147 -4.57 15.59 4.78
CA LYS A 147 -3.57 15.39 3.73
C LYS A 147 -4.24 14.66 2.58
N LYS A 148 -4.80 15.40 1.63
CA LYS A 148 -5.52 14.79 0.50
C LYS A 148 -4.66 13.78 -0.23
N THR A 149 -5.04 12.53 -0.09
CA THR A 149 -4.32 11.37 -0.59
C THR A 149 -5.14 10.68 -1.67
N CYS A 150 -4.51 10.30 -2.78
CA CYS A 150 -5.13 9.61 -3.90
C CYS A 150 -4.68 8.14 -3.93
N LEU A 151 -5.61 7.23 -4.21
CA LEU A 151 -5.35 5.80 -4.34
C LEU A 151 -5.74 5.32 -5.73
N TRP A 152 -4.87 4.54 -6.33
CA TRP A 152 -5.12 3.69 -7.48
C TRP A 152 -5.08 2.25 -7.03
N MET A 153 -6.09 1.46 -7.40
CA MET A 153 -6.31 0.12 -6.85
C MET A 153 -6.53 -0.89 -7.97
N GLY A 154 -6.32 -2.17 -7.66
CA GLY A 154 -6.57 -3.27 -8.58
C GLY A 154 -6.68 -4.62 -7.87
N ASN A 155 -7.11 -5.64 -8.63
CA ASN A 155 -7.22 -7.03 -8.20
C ASN A 155 -8.07 -7.21 -6.93
N ASP A 156 -9.29 -6.63 -6.93
CA ASP A 156 -10.26 -6.73 -5.85
C ASP A 156 -9.78 -6.17 -4.49
N PHE A 157 -8.90 -5.16 -4.50
CA PHE A 157 -8.56 -4.43 -3.29
C PHE A 157 -9.82 -3.84 -2.64
N ILE A 158 -10.02 -4.13 -1.35
CA ILE A 158 -11.18 -3.68 -0.60
C ILE A 158 -10.85 -2.38 0.12
N MET A 159 -11.52 -1.29 -0.28
CA MET A 159 -11.42 -0.02 0.44
C MET A 159 -12.15 -0.13 1.79
N PRO A 160 -11.46 0.12 2.93
CA PRO A 160 -12.09 0.01 4.25
C PRO A 160 -13.17 1.07 4.47
N PRO A 161 -14.20 0.78 5.28
CA PRO A 161 -15.14 1.81 5.72
C PRO A 161 -14.43 2.86 6.59
N MET A 162 -14.89 4.10 6.53
CA MET A 162 -14.35 5.18 7.34
C MET A 162 -14.73 5.03 8.81
N LYS A 163 -13.80 5.37 9.72
CA LYS A 163 -14.02 5.63 11.15
C LYS A 163 -13.36 6.97 11.50
N PRO A 164 -14.00 8.10 11.17
CA PRO A 164 -13.36 9.40 11.26
C PRO A 164 -13.20 9.86 12.71
N VAL A 165 -12.19 10.72 12.91
CA VAL A 165 -12.00 11.53 14.13
C VAL A 165 -12.06 13.01 13.76
N ASP A 166 -12.22 13.90 14.73
CA ASP A 166 -12.18 15.33 14.46
C ASP A 166 -10.79 15.75 13.97
N PRO A 167 -10.66 16.45 12.83
CA PRO A 167 -9.38 16.84 12.26
C PRO A 167 -8.76 18.05 12.97
N VAL A 168 -8.58 17.96 14.26
CA VAL A 168 -8.11 19.07 15.14
C VAL A 168 -6.72 19.60 14.78
N GLU A 169 -5.92 18.81 14.09
CA GLU A 169 -4.58 19.20 13.64
C GLU A 169 -4.59 19.92 12.28
N GLY A 170 -5.73 19.88 11.57
CA GLY A 170 -5.91 20.51 10.28
C GLY A 170 -4.83 20.12 9.27
N ASP A 171 -4.33 21.09 8.51
CA ASP A 171 -3.30 20.91 7.49
C ASP A 171 -1.86 20.96 8.02
N ARG A 172 -1.61 20.42 9.23
CA ARG A 172 -0.32 20.48 9.94
C ARG A 172 0.89 20.19 9.04
N ILE A 173 0.76 19.21 8.15
CA ILE A 173 1.83 18.78 7.25
C ILE A 173 2.26 19.90 6.29
N HIS A 174 1.32 20.73 5.84
CA HIS A 174 1.61 21.86 4.95
C HIS A 174 2.21 23.07 5.71
N ARG A 175 1.86 23.24 6.99
CA ARG A 175 2.32 24.33 7.84
C ARG A 175 3.69 24.13 8.46
N MET A 176 4.21 22.90 8.43
CA MET A 176 5.56 22.63 8.97
C MET A 176 6.63 23.44 8.22
N PRO A 177 7.59 24.04 8.93
CA PRO A 177 8.71 24.72 8.31
C PRO A 177 9.55 23.74 7.49
N PRO A 178 10.31 24.21 6.48
CA PRO A 178 11.24 23.36 5.75
C PRO A 178 12.26 22.74 6.71
N SER A 179 12.29 21.42 6.79
CA SER A 179 13.29 20.64 7.54
C SER A 179 13.40 19.23 6.96
N PRO A 180 14.47 18.49 7.23
CA PRO A 180 14.57 17.08 6.85
C PRO A 180 13.42 16.24 7.42
N GLU A 181 13.05 16.47 8.69
CA GLU A 181 11.96 15.76 9.38
C GLU A 181 10.60 16.00 8.71
N ARG A 182 10.39 17.21 8.14
CA ARG A 182 9.16 17.50 7.37
C ARG A 182 9.03 16.58 6.15
N ALA A 183 10.13 16.33 5.45
CA ALA A 183 10.12 15.42 4.32
C ALA A 183 9.70 14.02 4.79
N ASP A 184 10.32 13.51 5.83
CA ASP A 184 10.01 12.19 6.40
C ASP A 184 8.55 12.07 6.86
N LEU A 185 8.03 13.04 7.60
CA LEU A 185 6.64 13.04 8.08
C LEU A 185 5.59 13.11 6.95
N ARG A 186 5.95 13.68 5.80
CA ARG A 186 5.07 13.69 4.62
C ARG A 186 4.93 12.33 3.95
N PHE A 187 5.92 11.46 4.09
CA PHE A 187 5.95 10.13 3.48
C PHE A 187 5.39 9.04 4.40
N VAL A 188 5.17 9.35 5.67
CA VAL A 188 4.65 8.38 6.63
C VAL A 188 3.21 8.01 6.29
N THR A 189 2.94 6.71 6.16
CA THR A 189 1.59 6.17 6.04
C THR A 189 0.84 6.38 7.37
N PRO A 190 -0.39 6.94 7.35
CA PRO A 190 -1.23 7.06 8.54
C PRO A 190 -1.51 5.69 9.15
N LEU A 191 -1.27 5.54 10.45
CA LEU A 191 -1.41 4.24 11.13
C LEU A 191 -2.86 3.76 11.19
N GLY A 192 -3.82 4.68 11.33
CA GLY A 192 -5.24 4.36 11.29
C GLY A 192 -5.67 3.81 9.92
N PHE A 193 -5.14 4.36 8.84
CA PHE A 193 -5.39 3.84 7.50
C PHE A 193 -4.76 2.45 7.30
N ALA A 194 -3.53 2.25 7.77
CA ALA A 194 -2.86 0.94 7.70
C ALA A 194 -3.66 -0.15 8.45
N GLN A 195 -4.16 0.17 9.64
CA GLN A 195 -5.01 -0.73 10.43
C GLN A 195 -6.34 -1.01 9.73
N ALA A 196 -6.99 0.02 9.17
CA ALA A 196 -8.24 -0.13 8.44
C ALA A 196 -8.10 -1.05 7.22
N VAL A 197 -7.04 -0.85 6.42
CA VAL A 197 -6.75 -1.68 5.25
C VAL A 197 -6.50 -3.13 5.65
N PHE A 198 -5.77 -3.35 6.74
CA PHE A 198 -5.55 -4.70 7.28
C PHE A 198 -6.89 -5.36 7.63
N GLU A 199 -7.76 -4.71 8.42
CA GLU A 199 -9.05 -5.26 8.81
C GLU A 199 -9.94 -5.61 7.62
N ALA A 200 -9.90 -4.81 6.55
CA ALA A 200 -10.72 -5.03 5.36
C ALA A 200 -10.17 -6.11 4.41
N ASN A 201 -8.85 -6.32 4.36
CA ASN A 201 -8.20 -7.19 3.35
C ASN A 201 -7.52 -8.42 3.97
N HIS A 202 -7.45 -8.51 5.30
CA HIS A 202 -6.90 -9.66 5.97
C HIS A 202 -7.80 -10.89 5.75
N ARG A 203 -7.28 -11.90 5.08
CA ARG A 203 -7.98 -13.18 4.92
C ARG A 203 -7.65 -14.06 6.12
N THR A 204 -8.62 -14.30 7.00
CA THR A 204 -8.49 -15.37 7.98
C THR A 204 -8.42 -16.69 7.22
N HIS A 205 -7.42 -17.52 7.49
CA HIS A 205 -7.25 -18.87 6.88
C HIS A 205 -8.39 -19.85 7.18
N GLN A 206 -9.54 -19.38 7.65
CA GLN A 206 -10.68 -20.21 8.04
C GLN A 206 -11.65 -20.60 6.91
N CYS A 207 -11.49 -20.10 5.67
CA CYS A 207 -12.46 -20.38 4.60
C CYS A 207 -12.07 -21.53 3.65
N ALA A 208 -10.96 -22.25 3.87
CA ALA A 208 -10.55 -23.34 2.98
C ALA A 208 -11.04 -24.73 3.41
N THR A 209 -11.64 -24.88 4.59
CA THR A 209 -12.13 -26.18 5.08
C THR A 209 -13.63 -26.42 4.86
N ASP A 210 -14.43 -25.38 4.60
CA ASP A 210 -15.89 -25.54 4.49
C ASP A 210 -16.42 -25.81 3.07
N ILE A 211 -15.59 -25.75 2.03
CA ILE A 211 -16.03 -26.09 0.66
C ILE A 211 -15.76 -27.57 0.31
N GLY A 212 -15.00 -28.30 1.14
CA GLY A 212 -14.60 -29.69 0.90
C GLY A 212 -15.67 -30.75 1.24
N ASP A 213 -16.68 -30.44 2.03
CA ASP A 213 -17.58 -31.49 2.60
C ASP A 213 -19.01 -31.52 2.03
N GLN A 214 -19.38 -30.55 1.16
CA GLN A 214 -20.71 -30.56 0.55
C GLN A 214 -20.81 -31.32 -0.79
N ASN A 215 -19.70 -31.77 -1.38
CA ASN A 215 -19.70 -32.51 -2.64
C ASN A 215 -19.48 -34.03 -2.50
N ARG A 216 -19.54 -34.59 -1.30
CA ARG A 216 -19.34 -36.03 -1.09
C ARG A 216 -20.63 -36.86 -0.93
N THR A 217 -21.82 -36.24 -1.02
CA THR A 217 -23.09 -36.95 -0.73
C THR A 217 -24.00 -37.14 -1.95
N VAL A 218 -23.55 -36.95 -3.18
CA VAL A 218 -24.44 -37.12 -4.38
C VAL A 218 -24.09 -38.31 -5.28
N TYR A 219 -23.06 -39.09 -5.01
CA TYR A 219 -22.78 -40.30 -5.82
C TYR A 219 -22.82 -41.61 -5.02
N ALA A 220 -23.95 -41.86 -4.37
CA ALA A 220 -24.27 -43.20 -3.85
C ALA A 220 -25.77 -43.41 -3.93
N ASN A 221 -26.31 -43.55 -5.14
CA ASN A 221 -27.54 -44.30 -5.42
C ASN A 221 -27.91 -44.20 -6.92
N THR A 222 -27.32 -45.03 -7.76
CA THR A 222 -27.98 -45.61 -8.95
C THR A 222 -27.20 -46.88 -9.32
N GLY A 223 -27.44 -47.94 -8.56
CA GLY A 223 -27.23 -49.28 -9.02
C GLY A 223 -28.58 -49.90 -9.19
N MET A 224 -28.78 -50.52 -10.31
CA MET A 224 -29.67 -51.62 -10.64
C MET A 224 -30.68 -51.39 -11.78
N TYR A 225 -30.68 -52.47 -12.60
CA TYR A 225 -31.60 -52.94 -13.67
C TYR A 225 -31.28 -52.37 -15.06
N LEU A 226 -30.85 -53.11 -16.03
CA LEU A 226 -30.99 -54.47 -16.60
C LEU A 226 -29.81 -54.71 -17.54
#